data_71bb9815fd50820c73ae963912589324
#
_entry.id   71bb9815fd50820c73ae963912589324
#
_cell.length_a   1.000
_cell.length_b   1.000
_cell.length_c   1.000
_cell.angle_alpha   90.00
_cell.angle_beta   90.00
_cell.angle_gamma   90.00
#
_symmetry.space_group_name_H-M   'P 1'
#
loop_
_entity.id
_entity.type
_entity.pdbx_description
1 polymer ?
#
loop_
_entity_poly.entity_id
_entity_poly.type
_entity_poly.pdbx_seq_one_letter_code
_entity_poly.pdbx_strand_id
1 'polypeptide(L)'
;MAIDLQKLTLRRLLDTQSNDLYSRLLNQYFTGINLTLFEKVKSFYKANMRLPSTDEILSLRKDIGLQEYIENQIVNDENVCDQIQNEFLVSQLQDYYIRDETIHFMDKFVDRLDDLEKVEIVDQFQNHLLHLNQAIPYNDELYDIAELDFFPSEDDFKIFPSGLSAEFDAVNGGFATQELVLLGGRRGSGKSIISLNMALNRFLEGNTVAFFTIEMRYKEVYDRVLSIISEVPFLDIFRNKTTAQQKIAMAKAKFKHFYKPSKKIDELLKELEYTKDFKLFEQKLKVEKPAMTDHRLFMIDDESLTLNRIDHYCNMFSSKYPNYNLAVVDYVNIIKHDDQKNWQTQITIAENLKSLSRKYDLTMISPYQIDATGEARFAKGILDSADRSFNFFPPPEDEDRQLNNKITIHTTKIRNGKHMSFDVYMNWPCVKIDPTQSNVINEKPHNAVKFGTDKQEGSKDI
;
A
#
# COMPACT_ATOMS: atom_id res chain seq x y z
N MET A 1 25.01 -36.07 0.16
CA MET A 1 25.90 -35.17 0.90
C MET A 1 25.22 -33.80 0.93
N ALA A 2 24.81 -33.27 2.09
CA ALA A 2 24.26 -31.93 2.15
C ALA A 2 25.39 -30.95 1.84
N ILE A 3 25.19 -30.09 0.88
CA ILE A 3 26.14 -29.03 0.51
C ILE A 3 26.20 -28.06 1.70
N ASP A 4 27.40 -27.85 2.25
CA ASP A 4 27.58 -26.85 3.30
C ASP A 4 27.57 -25.45 2.68
N LEU A 5 26.41 -24.83 2.76
CA LEU A 5 26.15 -23.49 2.17
C LEU A 5 27.09 -22.41 2.72
N GLN A 6 27.47 -22.50 4.00
CA GLN A 6 28.37 -21.52 4.62
C GLN A 6 29.78 -21.61 3.98
N LYS A 7 30.28 -22.84 3.81
CA LYS A 7 31.58 -23.09 3.14
C LYS A 7 31.55 -22.59 1.69
N LEU A 8 30.50 -22.95 0.96
CA LEU A 8 30.36 -22.60 -0.45
C LEU A 8 30.35 -21.08 -0.63
N THR A 9 29.64 -20.38 0.27
CA THR A 9 29.57 -18.91 0.22
C THR A 9 30.93 -18.27 0.55
N LEU A 10 31.61 -18.74 1.58
CA LEU A 10 32.95 -18.23 1.94
C LEU A 10 33.97 -18.48 0.85
N ARG A 11 33.96 -19.66 0.24
CA ARG A 11 34.80 -19.95 -0.92
C ARG A 11 34.54 -19.00 -2.06
N ARG A 12 33.26 -18.88 -2.45
CA ARG A 12 32.83 -17.93 -3.50
C ARG A 12 33.31 -16.50 -3.22
N LEU A 13 33.19 -16.06 -1.96
CA LEU A 13 33.63 -14.74 -1.53
C LEU A 13 35.13 -14.55 -1.70
N LEU A 14 35.94 -15.53 -1.35
CA LEU A 14 37.42 -15.48 -1.46
C LEU A 14 37.88 -15.58 -2.92
N ASP A 15 37.24 -16.43 -3.72
CA ASP A 15 37.62 -16.66 -5.12
C ASP A 15 37.23 -15.46 -6.02
N THR A 16 36.04 -14.90 -5.82
CA THR A 16 35.54 -13.81 -6.65
C THR A 16 35.84 -12.42 -6.13
N GLN A 17 36.19 -12.29 -4.85
CA GLN A 17 36.37 -11.01 -4.15
C GLN A 17 35.21 -10.03 -4.39
N SER A 18 33.98 -10.56 -4.50
CA SER A 18 32.79 -9.79 -4.82
C SER A 18 32.36 -8.91 -3.64
N ASN A 19 32.48 -7.60 -3.81
CA ASN A 19 31.97 -6.63 -2.83
C ASN A 19 30.43 -6.70 -2.70
N ASP A 20 29.71 -7.02 -3.78
CA ASP A 20 28.26 -7.21 -3.77
C ASP A 20 27.89 -8.39 -2.85
N LEU A 21 28.54 -9.56 -3.03
CA LEU A 21 28.30 -10.69 -2.13
C LEU A 21 28.66 -10.32 -0.67
N TYR A 22 29.81 -9.71 -0.45
CA TYR A 22 30.27 -9.33 0.89
C TYR A 22 29.29 -8.40 1.63
N SER A 23 28.74 -7.40 0.94
CA SER A 23 27.83 -6.41 1.53
C SER A 23 26.51 -7.02 2.03
N ARG A 24 26.12 -8.16 1.46
CA ARG A 24 24.88 -8.87 1.81
C ARG A 24 25.07 -9.95 2.89
N LEU A 25 26.31 -10.22 3.32
CA LEU A 25 26.61 -11.25 4.31
C LEU A 25 26.64 -10.68 5.73
N LEU A 26 25.96 -11.36 6.64
CA LEU A 26 25.90 -11.02 8.07
C LEU A 26 26.62 -12.09 8.89
N ASN A 27 27.23 -11.69 10.03
CA ASN A 27 27.92 -12.64 10.94
C ASN A 27 27.03 -13.80 11.37
N GLN A 28 25.75 -13.53 11.59
CA GLN A 28 24.76 -14.48 12.07
C GLN A 28 24.42 -15.61 11.07
N TYR A 29 24.81 -15.47 9.79
CA TYR A 29 24.65 -16.55 8.82
C TYR A 29 25.72 -17.63 8.96
N PHE A 30 26.75 -17.39 9.76
CA PHE A 30 27.90 -18.29 9.92
C PHE A 30 27.99 -18.79 11.35
N THR A 31 28.44 -20.03 11.51
CA THR A 31 28.62 -20.68 12.80
C THR A 31 30.02 -21.27 12.91
N GLY A 32 30.52 -21.46 14.14
CA GLY A 32 31.78 -22.13 14.41
C GLY A 32 32.98 -21.57 13.66
N ILE A 33 33.69 -22.42 12.95
CA ILE A 33 34.92 -22.05 12.22
C ILE A 33 34.60 -21.14 11.00
N ASN A 34 33.42 -21.28 10.39
CA ASN A 34 32.98 -20.43 9.30
C ASN A 34 32.80 -18.98 9.76
N LEU A 35 32.21 -18.78 10.95
CA LEU A 35 32.10 -17.45 11.55
C LEU A 35 33.49 -16.84 11.80
N THR A 36 34.42 -17.62 12.37
CA THR A 36 35.79 -17.17 12.60
C THR A 36 36.48 -16.74 11.30
N LEU A 37 36.30 -17.50 10.22
CA LEU A 37 36.84 -17.15 8.91
C LEU A 37 36.22 -15.84 8.38
N PHE A 38 34.89 -15.71 8.45
CA PHE A 38 34.22 -14.52 7.99
C PHE A 38 34.62 -13.25 8.79
N GLU A 39 34.78 -13.34 10.09
CA GLU A 39 35.28 -12.26 10.93
C GLU A 39 36.74 -11.85 10.55
N LYS A 40 37.57 -12.77 10.13
CA LYS A 40 38.90 -12.44 9.61
C LYS A 40 38.83 -11.74 8.27
N VAL A 41 37.94 -12.15 7.38
CA VAL A 41 37.68 -11.44 6.11
C VAL A 41 37.22 -10.01 6.38
N LYS A 42 36.28 -9.83 7.33
CA LYS A 42 35.81 -8.48 7.74
C LYS A 42 36.94 -7.62 8.33
N SER A 43 37.78 -8.21 9.17
CA SER A 43 38.91 -7.50 9.77
C SER A 43 39.95 -7.08 8.72
N PHE A 44 40.21 -7.94 7.75
CA PHE A 44 41.09 -7.62 6.62
C PHE A 44 40.49 -6.49 5.74
N TYR A 45 39.22 -6.61 5.41
CA TYR A 45 38.50 -5.58 4.63
C TYR A 45 38.55 -4.22 5.33
N LYS A 46 38.29 -4.19 6.64
CA LYS A 46 38.35 -2.95 7.44
C LYS A 46 39.73 -2.30 7.43
N ALA A 47 40.79 -3.11 7.40
CA ALA A 47 42.19 -2.59 7.39
C ALA A 47 42.68 -2.17 5.99
N ASN A 48 42.21 -2.84 4.94
CA ASN A 48 42.80 -2.69 3.59
C ASN A 48 41.80 -2.11 2.57
N MET A 49 40.51 -1.91 2.94
CA MET A 49 39.43 -1.41 2.08
C MET A 49 39.21 -2.24 0.80
N ARG A 50 39.57 -3.50 0.84
CA ARG A 50 39.34 -4.51 -0.20
C ARG A 50 39.23 -5.91 0.43
N LEU A 51 38.62 -6.84 -0.29
CA LEU A 51 38.55 -8.22 0.13
C LEU A 51 39.89 -8.94 -0.01
N PRO A 52 40.19 -9.89 0.90
CA PRO A 52 41.40 -10.70 0.80
C PRO A 52 41.27 -11.77 -0.29
N SER A 53 42.38 -12.15 -0.91
CA SER A 53 42.48 -13.41 -1.64
C SER A 53 42.63 -14.60 -0.69
N THR A 54 42.44 -15.80 -1.21
CA THR A 54 42.65 -17.04 -0.46
C THR A 54 44.08 -17.09 0.09
N ASP A 55 45.13 -16.76 -0.71
CA ASP A 55 46.53 -16.75 -0.29
C ASP A 55 46.80 -15.76 0.84
N GLU A 56 46.15 -14.60 0.79
CA GLU A 56 46.29 -13.55 1.83
C GLU A 56 45.69 -14.03 3.16
N ILE A 57 44.53 -14.67 3.14
CA ILE A 57 43.91 -15.23 4.35
C ILE A 57 44.83 -16.37 4.94
N LEU A 58 45.34 -17.24 4.09
CA LEU A 58 46.26 -18.30 4.50
C LEU A 58 47.57 -17.75 5.10
N SER A 59 48.03 -16.59 4.65
CA SER A 59 49.23 -15.93 5.18
C SER A 59 49.06 -15.33 6.58
N LEU A 60 47.85 -15.18 7.08
CA LEU A 60 47.53 -14.67 8.43
C LEU A 60 47.85 -15.66 9.53
N ARG A 61 49.13 -15.90 9.85
CA ARG A 61 49.83 -16.96 10.57
C ARG A 61 49.47 -17.16 12.06
N LYS A 62 48.27 -17.00 12.55
CA LYS A 62 47.98 -17.12 13.99
C LYS A 62 47.08 -18.29 14.41
N ASP A 63 46.55 -19.06 13.46
CA ASP A 63 45.59 -20.11 13.79
C ASP A 63 45.76 -21.33 12.87
N ILE A 64 46.50 -22.33 13.34
CA ILE A 64 46.83 -23.55 12.57
C ILE A 64 45.57 -24.32 12.19
N GLY A 65 44.57 -24.42 13.09
CA GLY A 65 43.33 -25.12 12.80
C GLY A 65 42.49 -24.46 11.72
N LEU A 66 42.53 -23.11 11.63
CA LEU A 66 41.85 -22.37 10.57
C LEU A 66 42.59 -22.51 9.23
N GLN A 67 43.91 -22.57 9.21
CA GLN A 67 44.68 -22.82 8.00
C GLN A 67 44.39 -24.19 7.39
N GLU A 68 44.44 -25.24 8.24
CA GLU A 68 44.08 -26.60 7.81
C GLU A 68 42.65 -26.69 7.31
N TYR A 69 41.71 -25.94 7.92
CA TYR A 69 40.34 -25.86 7.48
C TYR A 69 40.20 -25.20 6.09
N ILE A 70 40.88 -24.06 5.87
CA ILE A 70 40.84 -23.37 4.60
C ILE A 70 41.44 -24.22 3.50
N GLU A 71 42.65 -24.78 3.70
CA GLU A 71 43.32 -25.59 2.71
C GLU A 71 42.54 -26.87 2.36
N ASN A 72 42.06 -27.63 3.37
CA ASN A 72 41.45 -28.91 3.14
C ASN A 72 39.96 -28.87 2.85
N GLN A 73 39.25 -27.84 3.30
CA GLN A 73 37.78 -27.80 3.26
C GLN A 73 37.22 -26.67 2.39
N ILE A 74 37.95 -25.58 2.25
CA ILE A 74 37.51 -24.45 1.44
C ILE A 74 38.11 -24.51 0.03
N VAL A 75 39.44 -24.71 -0.08
CA VAL A 75 40.16 -24.65 -1.38
C VAL A 75 40.05 -25.96 -2.17
N ASN A 76 40.17 -27.10 -1.53
CA ASN A 76 40.24 -28.44 -2.16
C ASN A 76 38.87 -29.09 -2.37
N ASP A 77 37.77 -28.42 -2.10
CA ASP A 77 36.44 -28.99 -2.36
C ASP A 77 36.10 -28.91 -3.86
N GLU A 78 36.10 -30.07 -4.56
CA GLU A 78 35.84 -30.19 -5.99
C GLU A 78 34.35 -29.89 -6.37
N ASN A 79 33.47 -29.68 -5.42
CA ASN A 79 32.02 -29.51 -5.63
C ASN A 79 31.61 -28.07 -5.94
N VAL A 80 32.47 -27.24 -6.49
CA VAL A 80 32.12 -25.84 -6.79
C VAL A 80 31.30 -25.70 -8.04
N CYS A 81 30.11 -25.18 -7.85
CA CYS A 81 29.23 -24.78 -8.93
C CYS A 81 29.51 -23.30 -9.27
N ASP A 82 30.36 -23.05 -10.25
CA ASP A 82 30.67 -21.69 -10.78
C ASP A 82 29.44 -20.94 -11.31
N GLN A 83 28.33 -21.66 -11.48
CA GLN A 83 27.08 -21.17 -12.05
C GLN A 83 26.06 -20.66 -11.00
N ILE A 84 26.34 -20.80 -9.69
CA ILE A 84 25.41 -20.36 -8.65
C ILE A 84 25.50 -18.83 -8.52
N GLN A 85 24.37 -18.14 -8.66
CA GLN A 85 24.28 -16.69 -8.47
C GLN A 85 24.46 -16.30 -7.00
N ASN A 86 25.09 -15.14 -6.74
CA ASN A 86 25.32 -14.65 -5.37
C ASN A 86 24.03 -14.47 -4.59
N GLU A 87 22.97 -13.98 -5.25
CA GLU A 87 21.64 -13.80 -4.65
C GLU A 87 21.05 -15.12 -4.14
N PHE A 88 21.23 -16.21 -4.90
CA PHE A 88 20.76 -17.52 -4.48
C PHE A 88 21.47 -18.01 -3.21
N LEU A 89 22.80 -17.83 -3.15
CA LEU A 89 23.58 -18.22 -1.95
C LEU A 89 23.15 -17.43 -0.71
N VAL A 90 23.00 -16.13 -0.85
CA VAL A 90 22.55 -15.27 0.26
C VAL A 90 21.14 -15.66 0.70
N SER A 91 20.20 -15.83 -0.24
CA SER A 91 18.82 -16.26 0.05
C SER A 91 18.79 -17.60 0.80
N GLN A 92 19.58 -18.58 0.39
CA GLN A 92 19.63 -19.88 1.06
C GLN A 92 20.24 -19.83 2.46
N LEU A 93 21.24 -18.96 2.68
CA LEU A 93 21.80 -18.73 4.02
C LEU A 93 20.80 -18.05 4.94
N GLN A 94 20.04 -17.08 4.43
CA GLN A 94 18.94 -16.42 5.15
C GLN A 94 17.86 -17.43 5.54
N ASP A 95 17.39 -18.22 4.58
CA ASP A 95 16.38 -19.24 4.81
C ASP A 95 16.82 -20.24 5.88
N TYR A 96 18.08 -20.67 5.81
CA TYR A 96 18.65 -21.59 6.80
C TYR A 96 18.67 -20.94 8.20
N TYR A 97 19.21 -19.72 8.29
CA TYR A 97 19.29 -18.98 9.55
C TYR A 97 17.91 -18.73 10.17
N ILE A 98 16.95 -18.25 9.39
CA ILE A 98 15.59 -17.97 9.88
C ILE A 98 14.93 -19.25 10.41
N ARG A 99 15.09 -20.37 9.71
CA ARG A 99 14.54 -21.67 10.13
C ARG A 99 15.20 -22.17 11.42
N ASP A 100 16.52 -22.10 11.49
CA ASP A 100 17.29 -22.55 12.65
C ASP A 100 16.95 -21.73 13.90
N GLU A 101 16.95 -20.41 13.79
CA GLU A 101 16.58 -19.51 14.88
C GLU A 101 15.12 -19.68 15.31
N THR A 102 14.22 -19.92 14.35
CA THR A 102 12.80 -20.17 14.67
C THR A 102 12.65 -21.49 15.44
N ILE A 103 13.34 -22.54 15.02
CA ILE A 103 13.33 -23.84 15.73
C ILE A 103 13.88 -23.67 17.14
N HIS A 104 15.04 -23.02 17.30
CA HIS A 104 15.64 -22.76 18.61
C HIS A 104 14.75 -21.91 19.52
N PHE A 105 14.08 -20.92 18.97
CA PHE A 105 13.11 -20.13 19.73
C PHE A 105 11.94 -20.98 20.18
N MET A 106 11.36 -21.77 19.27
CA MET A 106 10.20 -22.62 19.58
C MET A 106 10.53 -23.67 20.64
N ASP A 107 11.70 -24.33 20.55
CA ASP A 107 12.14 -25.30 21.55
C ASP A 107 12.22 -24.68 22.95
N LYS A 108 12.88 -23.51 23.06
CA LYS A 108 13.00 -22.80 24.36
C LYS A 108 11.66 -22.22 24.85
N PHE A 109 10.79 -21.81 23.91
CA PHE A 109 9.51 -21.21 24.21
C PHE A 109 8.51 -22.25 24.73
N VAL A 110 8.43 -23.42 24.09
CA VAL A 110 7.53 -24.51 24.49
C VAL A 110 7.85 -25.00 25.89
N ASP A 111 9.14 -25.14 26.25
CA ASP A 111 9.58 -25.58 27.58
C ASP A 111 9.14 -24.64 28.73
N ARG A 112 8.80 -23.38 28.39
CA ARG A 112 8.44 -22.35 29.38
C ARG A 112 7.00 -21.86 29.25
N LEU A 113 6.25 -22.38 28.30
CA LEU A 113 4.92 -21.87 27.93
C LEU A 113 3.93 -21.88 29.12
N ASP A 114 3.98 -22.91 29.95
CA ASP A 114 3.08 -23.06 31.11
C ASP A 114 3.38 -22.05 32.24
N ASP A 115 4.59 -21.47 32.25
CA ASP A 115 5.02 -20.49 33.25
C ASP A 115 4.83 -19.03 32.83
N LEU A 116 4.43 -18.79 31.57
CA LEU A 116 4.32 -17.44 31.00
C LEU A 116 2.91 -16.86 31.10
N GLU A 117 2.82 -15.58 31.44
CA GLU A 117 1.58 -14.82 31.34
C GLU A 117 1.27 -14.43 29.89
N LYS A 118 -0.03 -14.13 29.62
CA LYS A 118 -0.51 -13.80 28.26
C LYS A 118 0.29 -12.68 27.57
N VAL A 119 0.68 -11.67 28.33
CA VAL A 119 1.45 -10.51 27.81
C VAL A 119 2.88 -10.95 27.47
N GLU A 120 3.50 -11.74 28.33
CA GLU A 120 4.87 -12.24 28.13
C GLU A 120 4.97 -13.15 26.90
N ILE A 121 3.93 -13.96 26.64
CA ILE A 121 3.85 -14.79 25.43
C ILE A 121 3.93 -13.91 24.18
N VAL A 122 3.08 -12.87 24.11
CA VAL A 122 3.04 -11.95 22.97
C VAL A 122 4.36 -11.20 22.81
N ASP A 123 4.92 -10.69 23.91
CA ASP A 123 6.19 -9.95 23.91
C ASP A 123 7.37 -10.81 23.42
N GLN A 124 7.44 -12.09 23.82
CA GLN A 124 8.50 -12.99 23.35
C GLN A 124 8.42 -13.25 21.85
N PHE A 125 7.20 -13.45 21.30
CA PHE A 125 7.01 -13.59 19.86
C PHE A 125 7.37 -12.30 19.10
N GLN A 126 6.96 -11.14 19.61
CA GLN A 126 7.30 -9.85 19.00
C GLN A 126 8.81 -9.62 18.97
N ASN A 127 9.50 -9.88 20.09
CA ASN A 127 10.95 -9.76 20.18
C ASN A 127 11.66 -10.71 19.23
N HIS A 128 11.16 -11.94 19.09
CA HIS A 128 11.73 -12.90 18.15
C HIS A 128 11.53 -12.46 16.70
N LEU A 129 10.35 -11.96 16.33
CA LEU A 129 10.09 -11.40 15.00
C LEU A 129 11.00 -10.19 14.70
N LEU A 130 11.21 -9.31 15.68
CA LEU A 130 12.16 -8.20 15.53
C LEU A 130 13.59 -8.69 15.32
N HIS A 131 14.00 -9.73 16.04
CA HIS A 131 15.32 -10.35 15.85
C HIS A 131 15.48 -10.97 14.47
N LEU A 132 14.49 -11.72 13.98
CA LEU A 132 14.50 -12.28 12.63
C LEU A 132 14.52 -11.20 11.55
N ASN A 133 13.77 -10.12 11.74
CA ASN A 133 13.78 -8.99 10.80
C ASN A 133 15.17 -8.32 10.68
N GLN A 134 15.94 -8.26 11.75
CA GLN A 134 17.33 -7.74 11.70
C GLN A 134 18.28 -8.66 10.90
N ALA A 135 17.91 -9.92 10.74
CA ALA A 135 18.68 -10.90 9.98
C ALA A 135 18.37 -10.88 8.48
N ILE A 136 17.26 -10.27 8.09
CA ILE A 136 16.93 -10.04 6.70
C ILE A 136 17.57 -8.69 6.34
N PRO A 137 18.68 -8.67 5.55
CA PRO A 137 19.17 -7.38 5.07
C PRO A 137 18.02 -6.72 4.35
N TYR A 138 17.70 -5.52 4.73
CA TYR A 138 16.83 -4.68 3.93
C TYR A 138 17.47 -4.68 2.54
N ASN A 139 16.73 -5.13 1.55
CA ASN A 139 17.00 -4.79 0.17
C ASN A 139 16.66 -3.30 0.03
N ASP A 140 17.43 -2.46 0.71
CA ASP A 140 17.51 -1.07 0.33
C ASP A 140 18.14 -1.11 -1.06
N GLU A 141 17.31 -0.90 -2.06
CA GLU A 141 17.75 -0.73 -3.42
C GLU A 141 18.70 0.46 -3.40
N LEU A 142 20.01 0.17 -3.32
CA LEU A 142 21.06 1.16 -3.41
C LEU A 142 21.29 1.43 -4.88
N TYR A 143 20.89 2.61 -5.33
CA TYR A 143 21.12 3.04 -6.71
C TYR A 143 22.33 3.96 -6.77
N ASP A 144 23.34 3.59 -7.56
CA ASP A 144 24.34 4.54 -8.01
C ASP A 144 23.75 5.37 -9.15
N ILE A 145 23.59 6.68 -8.92
CA ILE A 145 23.00 7.60 -9.90
C ILE A 145 23.77 7.59 -11.23
N ALA A 146 25.07 7.31 -11.19
CA ALA A 146 25.92 7.25 -12.39
C ALA A 146 25.64 5.99 -13.24
N GLU A 147 25.05 4.95 -12.65
CA GLU A 147 24.73 3.69 -13.32
C GLU A 147 23.27 3.65 -13.81
N LEU A 148 22.44 4.62 -13.41
CA LEU A 148 21.06 4.69 -13.87
C LEU A 148 20.97 5.10 -15.35
N ASP A 149 19.92 4.66 -16.00
CA ASP A 149 19.61 5.04 -17.37
C ASP A 149 19.50 6.57 -17.52
N PHE A 150 20.02 7.13 -18.63
CA PHE A 150 19.97 8.57 -18.88
C PHE A 150 18.55 9.13 -18.97
N PHE A 151 17.59 8.32 -19.32
CA PHE A 151 16.20 8.72 -19.47
C PHE A 151 15.33 7.82 -18.61
N PRO A 152 14.38 8.40 -17.82
CA PRO A 152 13.42 7.60 -17.06
C PRO A 152 12.62 6.68 -17.98
N SER A 153 12.37 5.47 -17.54
CA SER A 153 11.47 4.55 -18.21
C SER A 153 10.02 4.99 -18.00
N GLU A 154 9.15 4.81 -19.03
CA GLU A 154 7.71 5.05 -18.88
C GLU A 154 7.05 4.10 -17.89
N ASP A 155 7.71 2.98 -17.56
CA ASP A 155 7.22 1.95 -16.64
C ASP A 155 7.52 2.24 -15.16
N ASP A 156 8.41 3.20 -14.84
CA ASP A 156 8.86 3.46 -13.46
C ASP A 156 7.76 4.01 -12.55
N PHE A 157 6.82 4.81 -13.10
CA PHE A 157 5.66 5.32 -12.37
C PHE A 157 4.39 5.26 -13.21
N LYS A 158 3.44 4.45 -12.77
CA LYS A 158 2.11 4.45 -13.37
C LYS A 158 1.29 5.59 -12.78
N ILE A 159 0.91 6.55 -13.63
CA ILE A 159 0.07 7.68 -13.26
C ILE A 159 -1.34 7.44 -13.80
N PHE A 160 -2.33 7.69 -12.99
CA PHE A 160 -3.73 7.47 -13.31
C PHE A 160 -4.55 8.72 -13.02
N PRO A 161 -5.64 8.96 -13.76
CA PRO A 161 -6.56 10.03 -13.45
C PRO A 161 -7.04 9.99 -12.00
N SER A 162 -7.21 11.16 -11.39
CA SER A 162 -7.66 11.27 -9.98
C SER A 162 -9.08 10.75 -9.77
N GLY A 163 -9.87 10.76 -10.85
CA GLY A 163 -11.31 10.49 -10.79
C GLY A 163 -12.11 11.61 -10.12
N LEU A 164 -11.51 12.79 -9.93
CA LEU A 164 -12.14 13.97 -9.33
C LEU A 164 -12.37 15.10 -10.34
N SER A 165 -11.33 15.46 -11.09
CA SER A 165 -11.35 16.62 -11.98
C SER A 165 -10.37 16.44 -13.12
N ALA A 166 -10.87 16.58 -14.35
CA ALA A 166 -10.04 16.53 -15.55
C ALA A 166 -9.04 17.69 -15.60
N GLU A 167 -9.39 18.87 -15.08
CA GLU A 167 -8.48 20.02 -15.04
C GLU A 167 -7.37 19.81 -14.01
N PHE A 168 -7.67 19.19 -12.86
CA PHE A 168 -6.64 18.79 -11.91
C PHE A 168 -5.67 17.80 -12.57
N ASP A 169 -6.21 16.81 -13.26
CA ASP A 169 -5.42 15.76 -13.92
C ASP A 169 -4.57 16.35 -15.06
N ALA A 170 -5.09 17.31 -15.83
CA ALA A 170 -4.33 17.98 -16.87
C ALA A 170 -3.12 18.77 -16.35
N VAL A 171 -3.20 19.32 -15.12
CA VAL A 171 -2.13 20.10 -14.49
C VAL A 171 -1.16 19.23 -13.70
N ASN A 172 -1.67 18.21 -12.99
CA ASN A 172 -0.93 17.41 -12.01
C ASN A 172 -0.73 15.95 -12.40
N GLY A 173 -1.23 15.53 -13.57
CA GLY A 173 -1.14 14.16 -14.09
C GLY A 173 -2.06 13.14 -13.41
N GLY A 174 -2.82 13.54 -12.38
CA GLY A 174 -3.61 12.61 -11.56
C GLY A 174 -2.81 12.08 -10.37
N PHE A 175 -2.94 10.79 -10.03
CA PHE A 175 -2.25 10.14 -8.91
C PHE A 175 -1.33 9.03 -9.41
N ALA A 176 -0.11 8.99 -8.87
CA ALA A 176 0.84 7.92 -9.16
C ALA A 176 0.62 6.73 -8.21
N THR A 177 1.06 5.55 -8.65
CA THR A 177 1.29 4.45 -7.71
C THR A 177 2.32 4.86 -6.65
N GLN A 178 2.34 4.16 -5.53
CA GLN A 178 3.18 4.46 -4.37
C GLN A 178 2.87 5.80 -3.68
N GLU A 179 1.80 6.51 -4.05
CA GLU A 179 1.36 7.73 -3.35
C GLU A 179 0.32 7.42 -2.26
N LEU A 180 0.45 8.13 -1.14
CA LEU A 180 -0.61 8.26 -0.13
C LEU A 180 -1.36 9.57 -0.37
N VAL A 181 -2.65 9.46 -0.66
CA VAL A 181 -3.57 10.58 -0.89
C VAL A 181 -4.54 10.71 0.28
N LEU A 182 -4.54 11.83 0.97
CA LEU A 182 -5.42 12.11 2.09
C LEU A 182 -6.56 13.07 1.70
N LEU A 183 -7.78 12.72 2.12
CA LEU A 183 -9.00 13.46 1.79
C LEU A 183 -9.60 14.07 3.06
N GLY A 184 -9.31 15.35 3.32
CA GLY A 184 -9.78 16.09 4.49
C GLY A 184 -11.17 16.67 4.29
N GLY A 185 -12.02 16.53 5.31
CA GLY A 185 -13.33 17.15 5.31
C GLY A 185 -14.02 17.03 6.66
N ARG A 186 -14.95 17.96 6.94
CA ARG A 186 -15.78 17.94 8.15
C ARG A 186 -16.67 16.69 8.17
N ARG A 187 -17.21 16.36 9.32
CA ARG A 187 -18.22 15.30 9.44
C ARG A 187 -19.42 15.63 8.53
N GLY A 188 -19.88 14.66 7.75
CA GLY A 188 -20.99 14.83 6.80
C GLY A 188 -20.63 15.60 5.52
N SER A 189 -19.35 15.91 5.24
CA SER A 189 -18.95 16.62 4.03
C SER A 189 -18.93 15.75 2.75
N GLY A 190 -19.21 14.46 2.86
CA GLY A 190 -19.25 13.54 1.70
C GLY A 190 -17.93 12.85 1.37
N LYS A 191 -16.94 12.86 2.28
CA LYS A 191 -15.62 12.21 2.06
C LYS A 191 -15.71 10.80 1.53
N SER A 192 -16.51 9.94 2.19
CA SER A 192 -16.71 8.54 1.80
C SER A 192 -17.38 8.41 0.42
N ILE A 193 -18.25 9.35 0.06
CA ILE A 193 -18.84 9.36 -1.28
C ILE A 193 -17.80 9.75 -2.33
N ILE A 194 -16.97 10.73 -2.02
CA ILE A 194 -15.91 11.20 -2.92
C ILE A 194 -14.88 10.09 -3.14
N SER A 195 -14.38 9.46 -2.06
CA SER A 195 -13.42 8.36 -2.16
C SER A 195 -14.00 7.15 -2.90
N LEU A 196 -15.30 6.86 -2.75
CA LEU A 196 -15.98 5.81 -3.49
C LEU A 196 -16.08 6.13 -4.99
N ASN A 197 -16.37 7.39 -5.37
CA ASN A 197 -16.34 7.81 -6.77
C ASN A 197 -14.96 7.67 -7.39
N MET A 198 -13.89 8.06 -6.66
CA MET A 198 -12.51 7.89 -7.11
C MET A 198 -12.18 6.40 -7.33
N ALA A 199 -12.55 5.54 -6.37
CA ALA A 199 -12.37 4.10 -6.46
C ALA A 199 -13.12 3.51 -7.67
N LEU A 200 -14.36 3.93 -7.87
CA LEU A 200 -15.19 3.43 -8.97
C LEU A 200 -14.68 3.91 -10.32
N ASN A 201 -14.27 5.18 -10.45
CA ASN A 201 -13.71 5.70 -11.69
C ASN A 201 -12.43 4.94 -12.07
N ARG A 202 -11.53 4.66 -11.11
CA ARG A 202 -10.36 3.81 -11.36
C ARG A 202 -10.73 2.39 -11.81
N PHE A 203 -11.77 1.80 -11.21
CA PHE A 203 -12.29 0.49 -11.62
C PHE A 203 -12.86 0.54 -13.04
N LEU A 204 -13.62 1.59 -13.40
CA LEU A 204 -14.20 1.75 -14.73
C LEU A 204 -13.16 1.93 -15.85
N GLU A 205 -11.93 2.33 -15.50
CA GLU A 205 -10.75 2.38 -16.39
C GLU A 205 -10.07 1.01 -16.56
N GLY A 206 -10.62 -0.08 -16.01
CA GLY A 206 -10.11 -1.43 -16.18
C GLY A 206 -9.13 -1.88 -15.09
N ASN A 207 -9.06 -1.17 -13.98
CA ASN A 207 -8.16 -1.48 -12.88
C ASN A 207 -8.87 -2.26 -11.76
N THR A 208 -8.10 -3.07 -11.04
CA THR A 208 -8.60 -3.72 -9.81
C THR A 208 -8.41 -2.77 -8.63
N VAL A 209 -9.44 -2.68 -7.80
CA VAL A 209 -9.51 -1.74 -6.69
C VAL A 209 -10.01 -2.45 -5.43
N ALA A 210 -9.44 -2.13 -4.27
CA ALA A 210 -9.95 -2.53 -2.97
C ALA A 210 -10.51 -1.32 -2.21
N PHE A 211 -11.71 -1.46 -1.68
CA PHE A 211 -12.37 -0.46 -0.85
C PHE A 211 -12.63 -1.07 0.55
N PHE A 212 -11.86 -0.62 1.53
CA PHE A 212 -12.01 -1.00 2.93
C PHE A 212 -12.98 -0.04 3.60
N THR A 213 -14.07 -0.56 4.13
CA THR A 213 -15.05 0.23 4.88
C THR A 213 -15.12 -0.25 6.32
N ILE A 214 -15.03 0.71 7.25
CA ILE A 214 -15.11 0.45 8.70
C ILE A 214 -16.44 1.02 9.25
N GLU A 215 -16.88 2.15 8.70
CA GLU A 215 -18.07 2.87 9.18
C GLU A 215 -19.34 2.43 8.47
N MET A 216 -19.24 2.12 7.17
CA MET A 216 -20.41 1.76 6.36
C MET A 216 -20.48 0.25 6.12
N ARG A 217 -21.68 -0.32 6.21
CA ARG A 217 -21.90 -1.71 5.84
C ARG A 217 -21.72 -1.92 4.34
N TYR A 218 -21.24 -3.09 3.93
CA TYR A 218 -21.04 -3.43 2.52
C TYR A 218 -22.26 -3.16 1.63
N LYS A 219 -23.48 -3.39 2.19
CA LYS A 219 -24.71 -3.15 1.44
C LYS A 219 -24.91 -1.68 1.10
N GLU A 220 -24.62 -0.77 2.02
CA GLU A 220 -24.73 0.66 1.77
C GLU A 220 -23.73 1.15 0.72
N VAL A 221 -22.49 0.65 0.79
CA VAL A 221 -21.47 0.93 -0.23
C VAL A 221 -21.92 0.38 -1.59
N TYR A 222 -22.44 -0.84 -1.62
CA TYR A 222 -22.96 -1.47 -2.84
C TYR A 222 -24.13 -0.70 -3.44
N ASP A 223 -25.09 -0.25 -2.62
CA ASP A 223 -26.25 0.53 -3.07
C ASP A 223 -25.78 1.87 -3.70
N ARG A 224 -24.72 2.49 -3.14
CA ARG A 224 -24.09 3.69 -3.73
C ARG A 224 -23.39 3.39 -5.07
N VAL A 225 -22.65 2.29 -5.15
CA VAL A 225 -22.05 1.85 -6.42
C VAL A 225 -23.12 1.66 -7.48
N LEU A 226 -24.22 0.96 -7.16
CA LEU A 226 -25.32 0.79 -8.09
C LEU A 226 -25.93 2.12 -8.50
N SER A 227 -26.11 3.04 -7.55
CA SER A 227 -26.64 4.38 -7.83
C SER A 227 -25.74 5.15 -8.80
N ILE A 228 -24.43 5.16 -8.56
CA ILE A 228 -23.45 5.87 -9.40
C ILE A 228 -23.44 5.33 -10.83
N ILE A 229 -23.39 4.01 -11.01
CA ILE A 229 -23.27 3.41 -12.34
C ILE A 229 -24.56 3.40 -13.14
N SER A 230 -25.71 3.32 -12.46
CA SER A 230 -27.03 3.22 -13.12
C SER A 230 -27.77 4.56 -13.21
N GLU A 231 -27.28 5.59 -12.51
CA GLU A 231 -27.93 6.89 -12.36
C GLU A 231 -29.35 6.80 -11.76
N VAL A 232 -29.61 5.74 -11.00
CA VAL A 232 -30.82 5.60 -10.21
C VAL A 232 -30.62 6.29 -8.85
N PRO A 233 -31.58 7.13 -8.38
CA PRO A 233 -31.43 7.82 -7.12
C PRO A 233 -31.10 6.88 -5.95
N PHE A 234 -30.07 7.20 -5.18
CA PHE A 234 -29.59 6.36 -4.05
C PHE A 234 -30.71 6.07 -3.04
N LEU A 235 -31.54 7.06 -2.72
CA LEU A 235 -32.63 6.86 -1.75
C LEU A 235 -33.70 5.87 -2.23
N ASP A 236 -33.91 5.75 -3.55
CA ASP A 236 -34.86 4.77 -4.09
C ASP A 236 -34.32 3.34 -3.92
N ILE A 237 -33.00 3.18 -4.15
CA ILE A 237 -32.31 1.90 -3.95
C ILE A 237 -32.28 1.54 -2.46
N PHE A 238 -31.79 2.44 -1.62
CA PHE A 238 -31.62 2.25 -0.18
C PHE A 238 -32.94 1.90 0.54
N ARG A 239 -34.03 2.54 0.13
CA ARG A 239 -35.38 2.33 0.69
C ARG A 239 -36.14 1.18 0.03
N ASN A 240 -35.55 0.44 -0.91
CA ASN A 240 -36.21 -0.59 -1.72
C ASN A 240 -37.48 -0.11 -2.44
N LYS A 241 -37.48 1.14 -2.89
CA LYS A 241 -38.62 1.78 -3.60
C LYS A 241 -38.36 1.94 -5.10
N THR A 242 -37.43 1.15 -5.66
CA THR A 242 -37.09 1.19 -7.08
C THR A 242 -38.22 0.68 -7.96
N THR A 243 -38.49 1.41 -9.04
CA THR A 243 -39.44 1.00 -10.09
C THR A 243 -38.87 -0.13 -10.93
N ALA A 244 -39.71 -0.81 -11.72
CA ALA A 244 -39.25 -1.85 -12.65
C ALA A 244 -38.22 -1.33 -13.66
N GLN A 245 -38.41 -0.10 -14.16
CA GLN A 245 -37.48 0.55 -15.09
C GLN A 245 -36.11 0.81 -14.43
N GLN A 246 -36.11 1.32 -13.18
CA GLN A 246 -34.90 1.55 -12.43
C GLN A 246 -34.14 0.24 -12.17
N LYS A 247 -34.83 -0.85 -11.83
CA LYS A 247 -34.24 -2.18 -11.66
C LYS A 247 -33.58 -2.69 -12.96
N ILE A 248 -34.22 -2.48 -14.09
CA ILE A 248 -33.66 -2.81 -15.41
C ILE A 248 -32.42 -1.96 -15.69
N ALA A 249 -32.46 -0.66 -15.41
CA ALA A 249 -31.29 0.22 -15.55
C ALA A 249 -30.11 -0.24 -14.70
N MET A 250 -30.37 -0.62 -13.43
CA MET A 250 -29.33 -1.19 -12.53
C MET A 250 -28.74 -2.49 -13.10
N ALA A 251 -29.57 -3.41 -13.60
CA ALA A 251 -29.10 -4.67 -14.20
C ALA A 251 -28.23 -4.40 -15.44
N LYS A 252 -28.65 -3.49 -16.34
CA LYS A 252 -27.87 -3.10 -17.52
C LYS A 252 -26.54 -2.50 -17.14
N ALA A 253 -26.52 -1.55 -16.19
CA ALA A 253 -25.30 -0.91 -15.72
C ALA A 253 -24.34 -1.92 -15.08
N LYS A 254 -24.86 -2.86 -14.24
CA LYS A 254 -24.03 -3.89 -13.64
C LYS A 254 -23.42 -4.83 -14.68
N PHE A 255 -24.18 -5.26 -15.68
CA PHE A 255 -23.60 -6.07 -16.76
C PHE A 255 -22.58 -5.32 -17.58
N LYS A 256 -22.83 -4.06 -17.92
CA LYS A 256 -21.92 -3.24 -18.69
C LYS A 256 -20.53 -3.11 -18.06
N HIS A 257 -20.48 -2.99 -16.72
CA HIS A 257 -19.24 -2.64 -16.03
C HIS A 257 -18.54 -3.82 -15.32
N PHE A 258 -19.29 -4.87 -14.96
CA PHE A 258 -18.75 -5.99 -14.17
C PHE A 258 -18.66 -7.30 -14.91
N TYR A 259 -19.20 -7.38 -16.13
CA TYR A 259 -19.23 -8.61 -16.90
C TYR A 259 -18.67 -8.43 -18.31
N LYS A 260 -18.08 -9.48 -18.86
CA LYS A 260 -17.66 -9.50 -20.28
C LYS A 260 -18.89 -9.56 -21.17
N PRO A 261 -18.97 -8.74 -22.24
CA PRO A 261 -20.11 -8.76 -23.15
C PRO A 261 -20.33 -10.16 -23.74
N SER A 262 -21.58 -10.60 -23.79
CA SER A 262 -21.93 -11.91 -24.37
C SER A 262 -23.39 -11.92 -24.84
N LYS A 263 -23.69 -12.76 -25.87
CA LYS A 263 -25.07 -12.96 -26.36
C LYS A 263 -26.04 -13.39 -25.26
N LYS A 264 -25.53 -14.19 -24.30
CA LYS A 264 -26.34 -14.64 -23.14
C LYS A 264 -26.80 -13.48 -22.27
N ILE A 265 -25.94 -12.49 -22.02
CA ILE A 265 -26.30 -11.28 -21.27
C ILE A 265 -27.37 -10.50 -22.01
N ASP A 266 -27.22 -10.35 -23.33
CA ASP A 266 -28.21 -9.63 -24.17
C ASP A 266 -29.57 -10.32 -24.15
N GLU A 267 -29.61 -11.67 -24.19
CA GLU A 267 -30.82 -12.47 -24.09
C GLU A 267 -31.47 -12.33 -22.71
N LEU A 268 -30.70 -12.43 -21.63
CA LEU A 268 -31.17 -12.23 -20.26
C LEU A 268 -31.76 -10.82 -20.05
N LEU A 269 -31.11 -9.79 -20.58
CA LEU A 269 -31.60 -8.41 -20.47
C LEU A 269 -32.89 -8.19 -21.29
N LYS A 270 -32.98 -8.70 -22.51
CA LYS A 270 -34.18 -8.63 -23.33
C LYS A 270 -35.36 -9.32 -22.66
N GLU A 271 -35.13 -10.53 -22.11
CA GLU A 271 -36.15 -11.26 -21.37
C GLU A 271 -36.61 -10.49 -20.13
N LEU A 272 -35.66 -9.89 -19.36
CA LEU A 272 -35.98 -9.08 -18.18
C LEU A 272 -36.82 -7.84 -18.56
N GLU A 273 -36.50 -7.18 -19.66
CA GLU A 273 -37.27 -6.03 -20.15
C GLU A 273 -38.69 -6.42 -20.53
N TYR A 274 -38.87 -7.57 -21.15
CA TYR A 274 -40.17 -8.07 -21.57
C TYR A 274 -41.02 -8.59 -20.40
N THR A 275 -40.46 -9.45 -19.57
CA THR A 275 -41.18 -10.16 -18.51
C THR A 275 -41.32 -9.32 -17.24
N LYS A 276 -40.32 -8.47 -16.93
CA LYS A 276 -40.17 -7.75 -15.64
C LYS A 276 -40.19 -8.68 -14.44
N ASP A 277 -39.85 -9.98 -14.65
CA ASP A 277 -39.73 -10.98 -13.61
C ASP A 277 -38.30 -11.03 -13.05
N PHE A 278 -38.07 -10.21 -12.02
CA PHE A 278 -36.74 -10.08 -11.39
C PHE A 278 -36.30 -11.35 -10.66
N LYS A 279 -37.23 -12.17 -10.17
CA LYS A 279 -36.90 -13.45 -9.50
C LYS A 279 -36.38 -14.46 -10.50
N LEU A 280 -37.10 -14.62 -11.62
CA LEU A 280 -36.69 -15.49 -12.71
C LEU A 280 -35.33 -15.06 -13.27
N PHE A 281 -35.13 -13.77 -13.45
CA PHE A 281 -33.88 -13.20 -13.90
C PHE A 281 -32.69 -13.57 -12.98
N GLU A 282 -32.82 -13.41 -11.65
CA GLU A 282 -31.77 -13.79 -10.70
C GLU A 282 -31.53 -15.31 -10.68
N GLN A 283 -32.57 -16.12 -10.82
CA GLN A 283 -32.43 -17.58 -10.92
C GLN A 283 -31.62 -17.96 -12.16
N LYS A 284 -31.97 -17.41 -13.34
CA LYS A 284 -31.24 -17.63 -14.59
C LYS A 284 -29.79 -17.16 -14.51
N LEU A 285 -29.54 -15.99 -13.92
CA LEU A 285 -28.18 -15.46 -13.71
C LEU A 285 -27.31 -16.43 -12.89
N LYS A 286 -27.86 -17.04 -11.85
CA LYS A 286 -27.14 -18.04 -11.04
C LYS A 286 -26.81 -19.33 -11.82
N VAL A 287 -27.65 -19.71 -12.78
CA VAL A 287 -27.44 -20.89 -13.63
C VAL A 287 -26.44 -20.58 -14.76
N GLU A 288 -26.65 -19.48 -15.47
CA GLU A 288 -25.86 -19.10 -16.65
C GLU A 288 -24.43 -18.65 -16.31
N LYS A 289 -24.19 -18.10 -15.12
CA LYS A 289 -22.90 -17.63 -14.60
C LYS A 289 -22.06 -16.91 -15.67
N PRO A 290 -22.56 -15.78 -16.21
CA PRO A 290 -21.81 -15.07 -17.24
C PRO A 290 -20.42 -14.65 -16.75
N ALA A 291 -19.44 -14.65 -17.63
CA ALA A 291 -18.06 -14.31 -17.31
C ALA A 291 -17.96 -12.86 -16.82
N MET A 292 -17.32 -12.67 -15.68
CA MET A 292 -17.01 -11.35 -15.16
C MET A 292 -15.78 -10.74 -15.87
N THR A 293 -15.61 -9.42 -15.78
CA THR A 293 -14.40 -8.72 -16.23
C THR A 293 -13.15 -9.27 -15.52
N ASP A 294 -11.96 -9.02 -16.07
CA ASP A 294 -10.69 -9.48 -15.45
C ASP A 294 -10.29 -8.58 -14.26
N HIS A 295 -10.70 -7.32 -14.29
CA HIS A 295 -10.54 -6.38 -13.17
C HIS A 295 -11.68 -6.48 -12.17
N ARG A 296 -11.44 -6.07 -10.93
CA ARG A 296 -12.37 -6.25 -9.80
C ARG A 296 -12.48 -4.99 -8.96
N LEU A 297 -13.67 -4.78 -8.39
CA LEU A 297 -13.89 -3.86 -7.28
C LEU A 297 -14.25 -4.70 -6.03
N PHE A 298 -13.30 -4.80 -5.11
CA PHE A 298 -13.50 -5.50 -3.84
C PHE A 298 -13.98 -4.54 -2.76
N MET A 299 -14.96 -4.97 -1.99
CA MET A 299 -15.40 -4.28 -0.77
C MET A 299 -15.07 -5.15 0.42
N ILE A 300 -14.32 -4.61 1.36
CA ILE A 300 -13.93 -5.26 2.60
C ILE A 300 -14.66 -4.52 3.73
N ASP A 301 -15.71 -5.17 4.28
CA ASP A 301 -16.51 -4.67 5.40
C ASP A 301 -15.96 -5.30 6.68
N ASP A 302 -15.19 -4.53 7.44
CA ASP A 302 -14.49 -5.03 8.61
C ASP A 302 -14.46 -3.99 9.74
N GLU A 303 -15.36 -4.17 10.72
CA GLU A 303 -15.44 -3.31 11.91
C GLU A 303 -14.18 -3.36 12.80
N SER A 304 -13.32 -4.38 12.61
CA SER A 304 -12.09 -4.57 13.38
C SER A 304 -10.83 -4.46 12.52
N LEU A 305 -10.90 -3.67 11.46
CA LEU A 305 -9.79 -3.49 10.52
C LEU A 305 -8.53 -3.00 11.23
N THR A 306 -7.43 -3.70 11.01
CA THR A 306 -6.08 -3.36 11.49
C THR A 306 -5.14 -3.20 10.30
N LEU A 307 -3.98 -2.58 10.52
CA LEU A 307 -2.93 -2.46 9.50
C LEU A 307 -2.48 -3.82 8.96
N ASN A 308 -2.34 -4.83 9.83
CA ASN A 308 -1.97 -6.19 9.42
C ASN A 308 -3.02 -6.83 8.50
N ARG A 309 -4.30 -6.54 8.71
CA ARG A 309 -5.37 -7.04 7.83
C ARG A 309 -5.37 -6.32 6.50
N ILE A 310 -5.11 -5.01 6.47
CA ILE A 310 -4.92 -4.26 5.22
C ILE A 310 -3.75 -4.83 4.44
N ASP A 311 -2.59 -5.04 5.09
CA ASP A 311 -1.40 -5.64 4.51
C ASP A 311 -1.71 -7.03 3.90
N HIS A 312 -2.40 -7.89 4.66
CA HIS A 312 -2.83 -9.21 4.19
C HIS A 312 -3.68 -9.14 2.91
N TYR A 313 -4.70 -8.28 2.87
CA TYR A 313 -5.56 -8.14 1.70
C TYR A 313 -4.80 -7.54 0.51
N CYS A 314 -3.96 -6.54 0.73
CA CYS A 314 -3.13 -5.96 -0.32
C CYS A 314 -2.20 -7.02 -0.93
N ASN A 315 -1.54 -7.84 -0.11
CA ASN A 315 -0.70 -8.95 -0.57
C ASN A 315 -1.49 -9.96 -1.41
N MET A 316 -2.67 -10.37 -0.93
CA MET A 316 -3.54 -11.31 -1.65
C MET A 316 -3.99 -10.77 -3.01
N PHE A 317 -4.35 -9.47 -3.09
CA PHE A 317 -4.81 -8.87 -4.34
C PHE A 317 -3.66 -8.61 -5.30
N SER A 318 -2.52 -8.10 -4.83
CA SER A 318 -1.32 -7.89 -5.67
C SER A 318 -0.81 -9.18 -6.29
N SER A 319 -0.84 -10.29 -5.55
CA SER A 319 -0.43 -11.60 -6.05
C SER A 319 -1.38 -12.17 -7.11
N LYS A 320 -2.67 -11.80 -7.06
CA LYS A 320 -3.70 -12.40 -7.92
C LYS A 320 -4.11 -11.54 -9.10
N TYR A 321 -4.02 -10.23 -8.98
CA TYR A 321 -4.52 -9.26 -9.96
C TYR A 321 -3.41 -8.30 -10.39
N PRO A 322 -2.80 -8.51 -11.57
CA PRO A 322 -1.68 -7.67 -12.04
C PRO A 322 -2.03 -6.19 -12.22
N ASN A 323 -3.32 -5.89 -12.39
CA ASN A 323 -3.86 -4.54 -12.53
C ASN A 323 -4.42 -3.97 -11.22
N TYR A 324 -4.07 -4.55 -10.06
CA TYR A 324 -4.39 -4.00 -8.76
C TYR A 324 -3.47 -2.81 -8.45
N ASN A 325 -4.03 -1.60 -8.37
CA ASN A 325 -3.23 -0.38 -8.23
C ASN A 325 -3.87 0.70 -7.36
N LEU A 326 -5.04 0.42 -6.75
CA LEU A 326 -5.69 1.35 -5.84
C LEU A 326 -6.30 0.63 -4.64
N ALA A 327 -6.00 1.16 -3.45
CA ALA A 327 -6.69 0.81 -2.22
C ALA A 327 -7.27 2.07 -1.57
N VAL A 328 -8.53 2.01 -1.17
CA VAL A 328 -9.20 3.05 -0.38
C VAL A 328 -9.46 2.53 1.01
N VAL A 329 -9.05 3.26 2.05
CA VAL A 329 -9.28 2.90 3.46
C VAL A 329 -10.13 3.98 4.11
N ASP A 330 -11.41 3.72 4.27
CA ASP A 330 -12.39 4.70 4.77
C ASP A 330 -12.74 4.41 6.24
N TYR A 331 -12.13 5.13 7.21
CA TYR A 331 -11.16 6.21 7.14
C TYR A 331 -10.06 6.03 8.20
N VAL A 332 -8.93 6.71 8.05
CA VAL A 332 -7.70 6.54 8.83
C VAL A 332 -7.88 6.59 10.36
N ASN A 333 -8.80 7.41 10.85
CA ASN A 333 -8.98 7.63 12.28
C ASN A 333 -9.70 6.49 13.03
N ILE A 334 -10.24 5.47 12.32
CA ILE A 334 -10.98 4.35 12.91
C ILE A 334 -10.20 3.03 12.88
N ILE A 335 -9.07 2.99 12.17
CA ILE A 335 -8.22 1.80 12.14
C ILE A 335 -7.82 1.43 13.57
N LYS A 336 -8.13 0.19 13.98
CA LYS A 336 -7.83 -0.27 15.34
C LYS A 336 -6.33 -0.39 15.57
N HIS A 337 -5.88 0.23 16.65
CA HIS A 337 -4.53 0.15 17.19
C HIS A 337 -4.63 0.13 18.72
N ASP A 338 -3.67 -0.43 19.42
CA ASP A 338 -3.70 -0.63 20.86
C ASP A 338 -3.88 0.68 21.67
N ASP A 339 -3.45 1.82 21.12
CA ASP A 339 -3.53 3.16 21.72
C ASP A 339 -4.35 4.14 20.88
N GLN A 340 -5.63 3.84 20.63
CA GLN A 340 -6.50 4.59 19.69
C GLN A 340 -6.73 6.08 20.00
N LYS A 341 -6.37 6.56 21.18
CA LYS A 341 -6.65 7.94 21.61
C LYS A 341 -5.48 8.91 21.44
N ASN A 342 -4.32 8.42 21.02
CA ASN A 342 -3.13 9.25 20.90
C ASN A 342 -2.96 9.75 19.46
N TRP A 343 -2.68 11.05 19.29
CA TRP A 343 -2.37 11.67 18.00
C TRP A 343 -1.17 10.99 17.30
N GLN A 344 -0.21 10.47 18.07
CA GLN A 344 0.94 9.73 17.55
C GLN A 344 0.52 8.46 16.80
N THR A 345 -0.45 7.73 17.31
CA THR A 345 -1.00 6.54 16.66
C THR A 345 -1.55 6.84 15.26
N GLN A 346 -2.18 8.00 15.08
CA GLN A 346 -2.72 8.37 13.76
C GLN A 346 -1.61 8.72 12.75
N ILE A 347 -0.52 9.31 13.21
CA ILE A 347 0.66 9.55 12.40
C ILE A 347 1.26 8.20 11.98
N THR A 348 1.47 7.30 12.93
CA THR A 348 1.98 5.93 12.66
C THR A 348 1.10 5.17 11.69
N ILE A 349 -0.23 5.29 11.79
CA ILE A 349 -1.15 4.67 10.82
C ILE A 349 -0.92 5.24 9.41
N ALA A 350 -0.81 6.58 9.28
CA ALA A 350 -0.57 7.21 7.98
C ALA A 350 0.80 6.82 7.39
N GLU A 351 1.85 6.75 8.20
CA GLU A 351 3.17 6.26 7.81
C GLU A 351 3.13 4.82 7.33
N ASN A 352 2.40 3.95 8.03
CA ASN A 352 2.22 2.56 7.60
C ASN A 352 1.40 2.45 6.30
N LEU A 353 0.33 3.24 6.12
CA LEU A 353 -0.41 3.27 4.85
C LEU A 353 0.50 3.73 3.69
N LYS A 354 1.38 4.72 3.93
CA LYS A 354 2.40 5.14 2.96
C LYS A 354 3.39 4.01 2.66
N SER A 355 3.85 3.28 3.67
CA SER A 355 4.74 2.13 3.50
C SER A 355 4.07 1.01 2.69
N LEU A 356 2.78 0.72 2.96
CA LEU A 356 2.01 -0.25 2.20
C LEU A 356 1.80 0.18 0.74
N SER A 357 1.60 1.49 0.48
CA SER A 357 1.47 2.01 -0.88
C SER A 357 2.73 1.72 -1.71
N ARG A 358 3.92 1.89 -1.11
CA ARG A 358 5.20 1.58 -1.75
C ARG A 358 5.42 0.07 -1.91
N LYS A 359 5.17 -0.70 -0.85
CA LYS A 359 5.36 -2.16 -0.81
C LYS A 359 4.59 -2.88 -1.93
N TYR A 360 3.38 -2.43 -2.25
CA TYR A 360 2.49 -3.08 -3.20
C TYR A 360 2.30 -2.32 -4.52
N ASP A 361 3.08 -1.26 -4.75
CA ASP A 361 2.97 -0.40 -5.93
C ASP A 361 1.53 0.13 -6.15
N LEU A 362 0.92 0.66 -5.09
CA LEU A 362 -0.48 1.13 -5.08
C LEU A 362 -0.58 2.64 -4.89
N THR A 363 -1.62 3.26 -5.45
CA THR A 363 -2.16 4.49 -4.87
C THR A 363 -2.99 4.11 -3.63
N MET A 364 -2.70 4.70 -2.47
CA MET A 364 -3.49 4.53 -1.26
C MET A 364 -4.28 5.80 -0.98
N ILE A 365 -5.60 5.70 -0.86
CA ILE A 365 -6.47 6.85 -0.56
C ILE A 365 -7.08 6.64 0.82
N SER A 366 -7.01 7.67 1.70
CA SER A 366 -7.72 7.61 2.96
C SER A 366 -8.34 8.95 3.35
N PRO A 367 -9.64 8.98 3.64
CA PRO A 367 -10.28 10.13 4.26
C PRO A 367 -9.75 10.40 5.68
N TYR A 368 -9.76 11.67 6.10
CA TYR A 368 -9.51 12.09 7.47
C TYR A 368 -10.44 13.24 7.88
N GLN A 369 -10.60 13.46 9.18
CA GLN A 369 -11.45 14.52 9.68
C GLN A 369 -10.67 15.81 9.90
N ILE A 370 -11.24 16.93 9.45
CA ILE A 370 -10.76 18.28 9.77
C ILE A 370 -11.70 18.95 10.77
N ASP A 371 -11.17 19.91 11.53
CA ASP A 371 -11.93 20.74 12.44
C ASP A 371 -12.60 21.94 11.73
N ALA A 372 -13.15 22.87 12.53
CA ALA A 372 -13.80 24.05 12.00
C ALA A 372 -12.83 25.04 11.31
N THR A 373 -11.55 24.98 11.65
CA THR A 373 -10.50 25.82 11.04
C THR A 373 -9.94 25.26 9.75
N GLY A 374 -10.29 24.00 9.40
CA GLY A 374 -9.76 23.29 8.24
C GLY A 374 -8.47 22.53 8.55
N GLU A 375 -8.05 22.47 9.82
CA GLU A 375 -6.90 21.70 10.26
C GLU A 375 -7.28 20.25 10.57
N ALA A 376 -6.31 19.32 10.45
CA ALA A 376 -6.51 17.93 10.84
C ALA A 376 -6.89 17.85 12.33
N ARG A 377 -8.05 17.27 12.62
CA ARG A 377 -8.71 17.35 13.93
C ARG A 377 -7.86 16.82 15.08
N PHE A 378 -6.99 15.85 14.84
CA PHE A 378 -6.23 15.18 15.90
C PHE A 378 -4.72 15.16 15.68
N ALA A 379 -4.23 15.38 14.46
CA ALA A 379 -2.80 15.31 14.20
C ALA A 379 -2.41 16.05 12.92
N LYS A 380 -1.75 17.21 13.07
CA LYS A 380 -1.13 17.90 11.91
C LYS A 380 -0.10 17.02 11.19
N GLY A 381 0.62 16.18 11.93
CA GLY A 381 1.64 15.27 11.40
C GLY A 381 1.13 14.17 10.46
N ILE A 382 -0.19 13.88 10.42
CA ILE A 382 -0.75 12.95 9.42
C ILE A 382 -0.43 13.43 8.00
N LEU A 383 -0.49 14.75 7.76
CA LEU A 383 -0.22 15.34 6.46
C LEU A 383 1.24 15.19 6.04
N ASP A 384 2.17 15.05 7.00
CA ASP A 384 3.60 14.94 6.68
C ASP A 384 3.91 13.62 5.96
N SER A 385 3.17 12.56 6.26
CA SER A 385 3.30 11.24 5.62
C SER A 385 2.65 11.16 4.24
N ALA A 386 1.70 12.07 3.91
CA ALA A 386 1.01 12.06 2.63
C ALA A 386 1.87 12.67 1.50
N ASP A 387 1.68 12.17 0.29
CA ASP A 387 2.23 12.78 -0.93
C ASP A 387 1.30 13.87 -1.45
N ARG A 388 -0.01 13.64 -1.33
CA ARG A 388 -1.05 14.60 -1.69
C ARG A 388 -2.12 14.68 -0.61
N SER A 389 -2.65 15.87 -0.40
CA SER A 389 -3.78 16.07 0.51
C SER A 389 -4.73 17.14 -0.04
N PHE A 390 -6.01 16.88 0.14
CA PHE A 390 -7.11 17.72 -0.32
C PHE A 390 -8.06 18.02 0.83
N ASN A 391 -8.56 19.23 0.91
CA ASN A 391 -9.65 19.60 1.80
C ASN A 391 -10.92 19.91 0.99
N PHE A 392 -12.03 19.35 1.43
CA PHE A 392 -13.33 19.55 0.84
C PHE A 392 -14.13 20.56 1.65
N PHE A 393 -14.61 21.58 0.95
CA PHE A 393 -15.51 22.58 1.52
C PHE A 393 -16.85 22.48 0.82
N PRO A 394 -17.88 21.95 1.49
CA PRO A 394 -19.24 22.02 0.99
C PRO A 394 -19.65 23.51 0.88
N PRO A 395 -20.62 23.85 0.00
CA PRO A 395 -21.15 25.18 -0.08
C PRO A 395 -21.63 25.69 1.29
N PRO A 396 -21.63 27.01 1.54
CA PRO A 396 -22.14 27.61 2.76
C PRO A 396 -23.54 27.09 3.12
N GLU A 397 -23.86 27.05 4.43
CA GLU A 397 -25.14 26.51 4.90
C GLU A 397 -26.37 27.28 4.37
N ASP A 398 -26.17 28.55 3.97
CA ASP A 398 -27.22 29.44 3.44
C ASP A 398 -27.53 29.16 1.97
N GLU A 399 -26.69 28.41 1.24
CA GLU A 399 -26.96 27.98 -0.11
C GLU A 399 -27.63 26.59 -0.09
N ASP A 400 -28.80 26.52 -0.74
CA ASP A 400 -29.53 25.27 -0.90
C ASP A 400 -28.63 24.25 -1.63
N ARG A 401 -28.12 23.24 -0.90
CA ARG A 401 -27.24 22.20 -1.43
C ARG A 401 -27.87 21.43 -2.61
N GLN A 402 -29.20 21.42 -2.70
CA GLN A 402 -29.91 20.78 -3.81
C GLN A 402 -29.85 21.61 -5.10
N LEU A 403 -29.67 22.92 -5.00
CA LEU A 403 -29.51 23.82 -6.14
C LEU A 403 -28.03 23.99 -6.53
N ASN A 404 -27.11 23.79 -5.59
CA ASN A 404 -25.69 23.98 -5.82
C ASN A 404 -24.96 22.62 -5.78
N ASN A 405 -24.97 21.91 -6.91
CA ASN A 405 -24.32 20.60 -7.08
C ASN A 405 -22.77 20.66 -6.96
N LYS A 406 -22.24 21.67 -6.32
CA LYS A 406 -20.85 22.05 -6.34
C LYS A 406 -20.15 21.74 -5.01
N ILE A 407 -18.95 21.15 -5.09
CA ILE A 407 -18.04 20.97 -3.96
C ILE A 407 -16.71 21.60 -4.32
N THR A 408 -16.26 22.55 -3.50
CA THR A 408 -14.95 23.16 -3.67
C THR A 408 -13.87 22.30 -3.00
N ILE A 409 -12.82 22.01 -3.75
CA ILE A 409 -11.68 21.20 -3.30
C ILE A 409 -10.43 22.07 -3.35
N HIS A 410 -9.70 22.11 -2.23
CA HIS A 410 -8.40 22.77 -2.13
C HIS A 410 -7.30 21.75 -1.90
N THR A 411 -6.22 21.87 -2.65
CA THR A 411 -5.01 21.10 -2.37
C THR A 411 -4.28 21.68 -1.17
N THR A 412 -4.10 20.91 -0.12
CA THR A 412 -3.38 21.32 1.10
C THR A 412 -1.93 20.87 1.10
N LYS A 413 -1.65 19.75 0.42
CA LYS A 413 -0.30 19.26 0.17
C LYS A 413 -0.20 18.64 -1.22
N ILE A 414 0.84 18.96 -1.95
CA ILE A 414 1.25 18.27 -3.19
C ILE A 414 2.77 18.20 -3.20
N ARG A 415 3.33 16.98 -3.16
CA ARG A 415 4.78 16.79 -3.21
C ARG A 415 5.32 17.00 -4.62
N ASN A 416 4.65 16.43 -5.63
CA ASN A 416 5.04 16.49 -7.03
C ASN A 416 3.89 17.09 -7.84
N GLY A 417 3.84 18.43 -7.95
CA GLY A 417 2.78 19.09 -8.69
C GLY A 417 2.49 20.50 -8.23
N LYS A 418 1.40 21.08 -8.72
CA LYS A 418 0.98 22.46 -8.47
C LYS A 418 -0.22 22.51 -7.53
N HIS A 419 -0.12 23.34 -6.50
CA HIS A 419 -1.27 23.65 -5.65
C HIS A 419 -2.36 24.37 -6.46
N MET A 420 -3.60 23.92 -6.29
CA MET A 420 -4.74 24.51 -6.96
C MET A 420 -6.02 24.33 -6.15
N SER A 421 -7.01 25.12 -6.52
CA SER A 421 -8.38 24.99 -6.04
C SER A 421 -9.30 24.77 -7.22
N PHE A 422 -10.23 23.87 -7.09
CA PHE A 422 -11.17 23.54 -8.16
C PHE A 422 -12.52 23.12 -7.60
N ASP A 423 -13.56 23.31 -8.39
CA ASP A 423 -14.89 22.85 -8.09
C ASP A 423 -15.18 21.55 -8.82
N VAL A 424 -15.80 20.61 -8.13
CA VAL A 424 -16.37 19.40 -8.72
C VAL A 424 -17.89 19.45 -8.56
N TYR A 425 -18.60 18.86 -9.53
CA TYR A 425 -20.05 18.82 -9.52
C TYR A 425 -20.54 17.43 -9.13
N MET A 426 -21.40 17.39 -8.11
CA MET A 426 -21.99 16.18 -7.58
C MET A 426 -23.45 16.07 -7.99
N ASN A 427 -23.83 15.03 -8.70
CA ASN A 427 -25.23 14.64 -8.84
C ASN A 427 -25.70 13.98 -7.53
N TRP A 428 -26.18 14.78 -6.58
CA TRP A 428 -26.58 14.32 -5.26
C TRP A 428 -27.61 13.20 -5.22
N PRO A 429 -28.68 13.20 -6.04
CA PRO A 429 -29.60 12.07 -6.09
C PRO A 429 -28.92 10.72 -6.36
N CYS A 430 -27.92 10.71 -7.25
CA CYS A 430 -27.19 9.51 -7.64
C CYS A 430 -25.82 9.39 -6.97
N VAL A 431 -25.46 10.32 -6.09
CA VAL A 431 -24.16 10.44 -5.40
C VAL A 431 -22.96 10.32 -6.34
N LYS A 432 -23.10 10.80 -7.58
CA LYS A 432 -22.14 10.67 -8.67
C LYS A 432 -21.35 11.95 -8.89
N ILE A 433 -20.02 11.83 -9.02
CA ILE A 433 -19.14 12.88 -9.52
C ILE A 433 -18.83 12.60 -10.99
N ASP A 434 -18.94 13.63 -11.82
CA ASP A 434 -18.45 13.62 -13.20
C ASP A 434 -17.12 14.39 -13.27
N PRO A 435 -15.97 13.70 -13.40
CA PRO A 435 -14.67 14.37 -13.43
C PRO A 435 -14.49 15.35 -14.60
N THR A 436 -15.30 15.22 -15.66
CA THR A 436 -15.25 16.11 -16.83
C THR A 436 -15.96 17.45 -16.58
N GLN A 437 -16.79 17.51 -15.55
CA GLN A 437 -17.48 18.72 -15.11
C GLN A 437 -16.77 19.31 -13.90
N SER A 438 -15.65 20.00 -14.12
CA SER A 438 -14.88 20.67 -13.08
C SER A 438 -14.41 22.04 -13.58
N ASN A 439 -14.17 22.98 -12.65
CA ASN A 439 -13.66 24.31 -12.97
C ASN A 439 -12.53 24.70 -12.01
N VAL A 440 -11.44 25.21 -12.55
CA VAL A 440 -10.34 25.76 -11.74
C VAL A 440 -10.75 27.10 -11.15
N ILE A 441 -10.52 27.28 -9.87
CA ILE A 441 -10.73 28.53 -9.16
C ILE A 441 -9.38 29.24 -9.07
N ASN A 442 -9.25 30.38 -9.75
CA ASN A 442 -8.03 31.20 -9.73
C ASN A 442 -7.93 32.10 -8.48
N GLU A 443 -8.95 32.16 -7.65
CA GLU A 443 -8.97 32.97 -6.43
C GLU A 443 -8.25 32.25 -5.28
N LYS A 444 -7.40 32.98 -4.55
CA LYS A 444 -6.82 32.47 -3.31
C LYS A 444 -7.98 32.18 -2.34
N PRO A 445 -8.00 30.99 -1.71
CA PRO A 445 -9.06 30.70 -0.75
C PRO A 445 -9.05 31.74 0.36
N HIS A 446 -10.20 32.31 0.69
CA HIS A 446 -10.40 33.33 1.72
C HIS A 446 -9.95 32.90 3.12
N ASN A 447 -9.66 31.61 3.32
CA ASN A 447 -9.20 31.00 4.57
C ASN A 447 -7.90 30.19 4.40
N ALA A 448 -6.97 30.66 3.56
CA ALA A 448 -5.60 30.13 3.63
C ALA A 448 -5.03 30.56 4.99
N VAL A 449 -5.01 29.65 5.94
CA VAL A 449 -4.31 29.82 7.22
C VAL A 449 -2.89 30.26 6.89
N LYS A 450 -2.57 31.51 7.23
CA LYS A 450 -1.20 31.97 7.18
C LYS A 450 -0.41 31.07 8.14
N PHE A 451 0.45 30.24 7.62
CA PHE A 451 1.49 29.64 8.43
C PHE A 451 2.32 30.80 8.99
N GLY A 452 2.09 31.07 10.27
CA GLY A 452 2.78 32.15 10.97
C GLY A 452 4.25 31.81 11.08
N THR A 453 5.06 32.53 10.34
CA THR A 453 6.40 32.82 10.79
C THR A 453 6.26 33.85 11.90
N ASP A 454 6.07 33.41 13.14
CA ASP A 454 6.27 34.24 14.32
C ASP A 454 7.75 34.60 14.40
N LYS A 455 8.10 35.72 13.77
CA LYS A 455 9.25 36.48 14.20
C LYS A 455 8.89 37.06 15.55
N GLN A 456 9.51 36.55 16.60
CA GLN A 456 9.63 37.24 17.88
C GLN A 456 10.34 38.59 17.60
N GLU A 457 9.56 39.65 17.49
CA GLU A 457 10.10 40.99 17.69
C GLU A 457 10.28 41.18 19.20
N GLY A 458 11.53 41.19 19.59
CA GLY A 458 11.92 41.54 20.97
C GLY A 458 11.48 42.96 21.31
N SER A 459 10.64 43.10 22.32
CA SER A 459 10.46 44.38 22.99
C SER A 459 11.73 44.72 23.76
N LYS A 460 12.48 45.67 23.24
CA LYS A 460 13.28 46.57 24.05
C LYS A 460 12.29 47.63 24.55
N ASP A 461 12.17 47.76 25.87
CA ASP A 461 12.23 49.04 26.52
C ASP A 461 11.97 48.88 28.03
N ILE A 462 12.97 49.44 28.78
CA ILE A 462 13.11 49.89 30.15
C ILE A 462 13.30 48.81 31.23
#